data_760439eb7e918774541d3c85a762c02e
#
_entry.id   760439eb7e918774541d3c85a762c02e
#
_cell.length_a   1.000
_cell.length_b   1.000
_cell.length_c   1.000
_cell.angle_alpha   90.00
_cell.angle_beta   90.00
_cell.angle_gamma   90.00
#
_symmetry.space_group_name_H-M   'P 1'
#
loop_
_entity.id
_entity.type
_entity.pdbx_description
1 polymer ?
#
loop_
_entity_poly.entity_id
_entity_poly.type
_entity_poly.pdbx_seq_one_letter_code
_entity_poly.pdbx_strand_id
1 'polypeptide(L)'
;RTTSMELDEYLKNKNGTYKISISKQAFSKQRQYLKPQIFIDIYKDYLEDFYHNYPEENKTYKGYNVCAIDGSLFEIPNTKELREEYKTQKNSSGDRESARARVSGIYDVENGFMIDALIKDCGEGEKELAKENIENAGKIINLESCIIIFDRGYPGIDLIWYLEKLKIKYIFRLQTKMYEKEKNSMKSNDEWIELNVAGDRLRKVKNKEVKNELKAKKTLKVRMSKVVLDTGEIEYLLTNITEDIIAPEEMKETYFKRWQIEIGYDILKNKLHLENFTGRTKITIEQDFYAQIYTFNVLQDIKNTNTRRIQEKQKKKNLKYKYKVKINI
;
A
#
# COMPACT_ATOMS: atom_id res chain seq x y z
N ARG A 1 -3.21 10.87 -23.55
CA ARG A 1 -4.26 11.63 -24.27
C ARG A 1 -4.42 13.03 -23.65
N THR A 2 -4.91 14.00 -24.42
CA THR A 2 -5.20 15.33 -23.86
C THR A 2 -6.60 15.35 -23.25
N THR A 3 -6.83 16.20 -22.23
CA THR A 3 -8.17 16.37 -21.61
C THR A 3 -9.26 16.69 -22.65
N SER A 4 -8.93 17.41 -23.72
CA SER A 4 -9.88 17.67 -24.80
C SER A 4 -10.30 16.38 -25.52
N MET A 5 -9.34 15.51 -25.84
CA MET A 5 -9.65 14.26 -26.56
C MET A 5 -10.50 13.33 -25.70
N GLU A 6 -10.18 13.21 -24.42
CA GLU A 6 -10.94 12.37 -23.49
C GLU A 6 -12.35 12.91 -23.27
N LEU A 7 -12.49 14.23 -23.12
CA LEU A 7 -13.78 14.89 -22.99
C LEU A 7 -14.64 14.72 -24.24
N ASP A 8 -14.05 14.90 -25.44
CA ASP A 8 -14.74 14.71 -26.71
C ASP A 8 -15.18 13.26 -26.90
N GLU A 9 -14.32 12.29 -26.57
CA GLU A 9 -14.64 10.87 -26.65
C GLU A 9 -15.75 10.48 -25.68
N TYR A 10 -15.69 10.95 -24.43
CA TYR A 10 -16.73 10.73 -23.43
C TYR A 10 -18.07 11.30 -23.89
N LEU A 11 -18.09 12.53 -24.39
CA LEU A 11 -19.30 13.20 -24.84
C LEU A 11 -19.89 12.54 -26.09
N LYS A 12 -19.05 12.06 -27.01
CA LYS A 12 -19.50 11.29 -28.19
C LYS A 12 -20.15 9.96 -27.79
N ASN A 13 -19.56 9.24 -26.83
CA ASN A 13 -20.06 7.93 -26.40
C ASN A 13 -21.39 8.01 -25.60
N LYS A 14 -21.66 9.11 -24.90
CA LYS A 14 -22.91 9.32 -24.16
C LYS A 14 -24.05 9.86 -24.98
N ASN A 15 -23.80 10.45 -26.14
CA ASN A 15 -24.79 11.24 -26.86
C ASN A 15 -25.48 10.48 -28.02
N GLY A 16 -26.35 9.53 -27.65
CA GLY A 16 -27.43 9.20 -28.60
C GLY A 16 -28.43 10.33 -28.84
N THR A 17 -28.58 11.35 -27.96
CA THR A 17 -29.71 12.30 -28.04
C THR A 17 -29.43 13.74 -27.62
N TYR A 18 -28.34 14.06 -26.93
CA TYR A 18 -28.08 15.44 -26.46
C TYR A 18 -26.68 15.92 -26.87
N LYS A 19 -26.63 17.00 -27.65
CA LYS A 19 -25.38 17.72 -27.96
C LYS A 19 -24.97 18.58 -26.77
N ILE A 20 -24.35 17.99 -25.76
CA ILE A 20 -23.65 18.75 -24.72
C ILE A 20 -22.26 19.04 -25.24
N SER A 21 -21.93 20.31 -25.44
CA SER A 21 -20.57 20.75 -25.78
C SER A 21 -20.02 21.54 -24.59
N ILE A 22 -18.93 21.08 -24.04
CA ILE A 22 -18.20 21.76 -22.96
C ILE A 22 -16.79 22.04 -23.43
N SER A 23 -16.34 23.30 -23.39
CA SER A 23 -14.96 23.60 -23.71
C SER A 23 -14.01 23.07 -22.63
N LYS A 24 -12.79 22.71 -23.01
CA LYS A 24 -11.72 22.30 -22.08
C LYS A 24 -11.53 23.32 -20.94
N GLN A 25 -11.60 24.61 -21.26
CA GLN A 25 -11.44 25.70 -20.29
C GLN A 25 -12.61 25.71 -19.27
N ALA A 26 -13.85 25.57 -19.74
CA ALA A 26 -15.03 25.49 -18.86
C ALA A 26 -14.95 24.26 -17.96
N PHE A 27 -14.61 23.09 -18.52
CA PHE A 27 -14.40 21.87 -17.75
C PHE A 27 -13.31 22.03 -16.69
N SER A 28 -12.13 22.52 -17.09
CA SER A 28 -11.01 22.74 -16.15
C SER A 28 -11.34 23.73 -15.05
N LYS A 29 -12.15 24.79 -15.36
CA LYS A 29 -12.61 25.76 -14.36
C LYS A 29 -13.61 25.12 -13.38
N GLN A 30 -14.60 24.39 -13.87
CA GLN A 30 -15.58 23.71 -13.01
C GLN A 30 -14.94 22.62 -12.15
N ARG A 31 -13.97 21.90 -12.69
CA ARG A 31 -13.23 20.88 -11.97
C ARG A 31 -12.55 21.40 -10.70
N GLN A 32 -12.12 22.66 -10.65
CA GLN A 32 -11.49 23.27 -9.45
C GLN A 32 -12.44 23.33 -8.24
N TYR A 33 -13.75 23.30 -8.46
CA TYR A 33 -14.76 23.30 -7.37
C TYR A 33 -15.07 21.90 -6.84
N LEU A 34 -14.63 20.85 -7.52
CA LEU A 34 -14.83 19.47 -7.09
C LEU A 34 -13.76 19.10 -6.07
N LYS A 35 -14.15 18.79 -4.85
CA LYS A 35 -13.20 18.38 -3.80
C LYS A 35 -12.67 16.97 -4.09
N PRO A 36 -11.34 16.71 -3.93
CA PRO A 36 -10.77 15.38 -4.06
C PRO A 36 -11.42 14.34 -3.13
N GLN A 37 -11.96 14.79 -2.00
CA GLN A 37 -12.61 13.94 -1.00
C GLN A 37 -13.71 13.05 -1.59
N ILE A 38 -14.44 13.52 -2.61
CA ILE A 38 -15.50 12.72 -3.24
C ILE A 38 -14.95 11.41 -3.83
N PHE A 39 -13.76 11.44 -4.42
CA PHE A 39 -13.13 10.24 -4.97
C PHE A 39 -12.62 9.30 -3.87
N ILE A 40 -12.17 9.88 -2.73
CA ILE A 40 -11.79 9.13 -1.54
C ILE A 40 -13.01 8.41 -0.97
N ASP A 41 -14.13 9.11 -0.80
CA ASP A 41 -15.35 8.55 -0.27
C ASP A 41 -15.85 7.41 -1.18
N ILE A 42 -15.94 7.64 -2.49
CA ILE A 42 -16.41 6.63 -3.46
C ILE A 42 -15.56 5.35 -3.41
N TYR A 43 -14.22 5.44 -3.39
CA TYR A 43 -13.43 4.20 -3.37
C TYR A 43 -13.46 3.50 -2.00
N LYS A 44 -13.62 4.25 -0.91
CA LYS A 44 -13.77 3.69 0.43
C LYS A 44 -15.10 2.98 0.60
N ASP A 45 -16.20 3.63 0.22
CA ASP A 45 -17.53 3.04 0.23
C ASP A 45 -17.56 1.74 -0.61
N TYR A 46 -16.90 1.75 -1.79
CA TYR A 46 -16.78 0.58 -2.64
C TYR A 46 -16.06 -0.59 -1.95
N LEU A 47 -14.98 -0.30 -1.23
CA LEU A 47 -14.23 -1.32 -0.49
C LEU A 47 -14.96 -1.78 0.77
N GLU A 48 -15.61 -0.87 1.50
CA GLU A 48 -16.47 -1.22 2.63
C GLU A 48 -17.57 -2.18 2.19
N ASP A 49 -18.25 -1.89 1.07
CA ASP A 49 -19.25 -2.78 0.50
C ASP A 49 -18.67 -4.18 0.22
N PHE A 50 -17.49 -4.25 -0.42
CA PHE A 50 -16.83 -5.54 -0.69
C PHE A 50 -16.52 -6.32 0.59
N TYR A 51 -15.87 -5.72 1.58
CA TYR A 51 -15.42 -6.46 2.77
C TYR A 51 -16.56 -6.82 3.72
N HIS A 52 -17.63 -6.02 3.78
CA HIS A 52 -18.75 -6.25 4.70
C HIS A 52 -19.89 -7.06 4.08
N ASN A 53 -20.22 -6.81 2.83
CA ASN A 53 -21.39 -7.42 2.19
C ASN A 53 -21.05 -8.66 1.35
N TYR A 54 -19.76 -8.87 1.01
CA TYR A 54 -19.31 -10.04 0.25
C TYR A 54 -18.15 -10.78 0.93
N PRO A 55 -18.30 -11.17 2.23
CA PRO A 55 -17.20 -11.81 2.97
C PRO A 55 -16.75 -13.14 2.36
N GLU A 56 -17.61 -13.84 1.62
CA GLU A 56 -17.30 -15.07 0.90
C GLU A 56 -16.39 -14.84 -0.31
N GLU A 57 -16.33 -13.61 -0.80
CA GLU A 57 -15.43 -13.19 -1.89
C GLU A 57 -14.06 -12.77 -1.39
N ASN A 58 -13.98 -12.37 -0.12
CA ASN A 58 -12.75 -11.95 0.54
C ASN A 58 -11.81 -13.14 0.73
N LYS A 59 -10.70 -13.13 -0.02
CA LYS A 59 -9.65 -14.12 0.09
C LYS A 59 -8.76 -13.80 1.27
N THR A 60 -8.62 -14.73 2.17
CA THR A 60 -7.75 -14.62 3.34
C THR A 60 -6.64 -15.67 3.30
N TYR A 61 -5.55 -15.41 3.98
CA TYR A 61 -4.50 -16.39 4.25
C TYR A 61 -4.59 -16.81 5.71
N LYS A 62 -4.92 -18.09 5.94
CA LYS A 62 -5.14 -18.63 7.30
C LYS A 62 -6.13 -17.83 8.16
N GLY A 63 -7.15 -17.26 7.52
CA GLY A 63 -8.17 -16.43 8.18
C GLY A 63 -7.79 -14.96 8.37
N TYR A 64 -6.63 -14.51 7.86
CA TYR A 64 -6.18 -13.13 7.94
C TYR A 64 -6.17 -12.45 6.57
N ASN A 65 -6.56 -11.18 6.52
CA ASN A 65 -6.24 -10.32 5.40
C ASN A 65 -4.75 -9.99 5.46
N VAL A 66 -4.01 -10.36 4.43
CA VAL A 66 -2.58 -10.06 4.34
C VAL A 66 -2.39 -8.76 3.57
N CYS A 67 -1.85 -7.76 4.24
CA CYS A 67 -1.64 -6.43 3.66
C CYS A 67 -0.14 -6.14 3.56
N ALA A 68 0.26 -5.44 2.50
CA ALA A 68 1.60 -4.88 2.39
C ALA A 68 1.51 -3.35 2.45
N ILE A 69 2.46 -2.70 3.15
CA ILE A 69 2.61 -1.25 3.12
C ILE A 69 3.94 -0.93 2.46
N ASP A 70 3.88 -0.01 1.49
CA ASP A 70 5.06 0.53 0.84
C ASP A 70 4.82 1.96 0.37
N GLY A 71 5.92 2.67 0.13
CA GLY A 71 5.93 4.02 -0.42
C GLY A 71 6.58 4.08 -1.79
N SER A 72 6.10 5.00 -2.62
CA SER A 72 6.70 5.26 -3.93
C SER A 72 6.73 6.77 -4.21
N LEU A 73 7.73 7.21 -4.97
CA LEU A 73 7.77 8.58 -5.47
C LEU A 73 7.13 8.63 -6.85
N PHE A 74 6.22 9.55 -7.04
CA PHE A 74 5.51 9.79 -8.30
C PHE A 74 5.96 11.11 -8.90
N GLU A 75 6.20 11.10 -10.20
CA GLU A 75 6.45 12.33 -10.95
C GLU A 75 5.14 13.08 -11.16
N ILE A 76 5.16 14.37 -10.85
CA ILE A 76 4.02 15.28 -11.05
C ILE A 76 4.44 16.46 -11.93
N PRO A 77 3.49 17.17 -12.56
CA PRO A 77 3.82 18.33 -13.41
C PRO A 77 4.68 19.35 -12.65
N ASN A 78 5.79 19.78 -13.26
CA ASN A 78 6.78 20.62 -12.62
C ASN A 78 6.39 22.12 -12.65
N THR A 79 5.24 22.48 -12.05
CA THR A 79 4.79 23.87 -11.91
C THR A 79 5.33 24.48 -10.63
N LYS A 80 5.31 25.84 -10.55
CA LYS A 80 5.73 26.56 -9.33
C LYS A 80 4.88 26.12 -8.14
N GLU A 81 3.57 26.12 -8.27
CA GLU A 81 2.61 25.69 -7.23
C GLU A 81 2.93 24.27 -6.72
N LEU A 82 3.10 23.31 -7.63
CA LEU A 82 3.32 21.92 -7.23
C LEU A 82 4.70 21.69 -6.61
N ARG A 83 5.72 22.48 -6.97
CA ARG A 83 7.00 22.48 -6.27
C ARG A 83 6.90 23.00 -4.84
N GLU A 84 6.06 24.01 -4.62
CA GLU A 84 5.82 24.57 -3.27
C GLU A 84 5.02 23.58 -2.41
N GLU A 85 3.98 22.95 -2.94
CA GLU A 85 3.07 22.05 -2.24
C GLU A 85 3.67 20.66 -1.97
N TYR A 86 4.33 20.06 -2.97
CA TYR A 86 4.84 18.69 -2.89
C TYR A 86 6.35 18.61 -2.71
N LYS A 87 7.03 19.76 -2.71
CA LYS A 87 8.49 19.90 -2.71
C LYS A 87 9.13 19.33 -3.97
N THR A 88 10.44 19.39 -4.00
CA THR A 88 11.24 18.91 -5.13
C THR A 88 12.21 17.84 -4.68
N GLN A 89 12.54 16.95 -5.59
CA GLN A 89 13.62 15.99 -5.41
C GLN A 89 14.45 15.92 -6.69
N LYS A 90 15.77 15.76 -6.53
CA LYS A 90 16.65 15.50 -7.66
C LYS A 90 16.35 14.14 -8.26
N ASN A 91 16.43 14.04 -9.59
CA ASN A 91 16.36 12.76 -10.27
C ASN A 91 17.58 11.88 -9.91
N SER A 92 17.55 10.61 -10.28
CA SER A 92 18.61 9.65 -9.98
C SER A 92 19.98 10.05 -10.54
N SER A 93 20.03 10.83 -11.63
CA SER A 93 21.27 11.40 -12.20
C SER A 93 21.75 12.68 -11.49
N GLY A 94 20.94 13.28 -10.61
CA GLY A 94 21.30 14.50 -9.87
C GLY A 94 21.22 15.81 -10.67
N ASP A 95 20.85 15.75 -11.96
CA ASP A 95 20.97 16.88 -12.90
C ASP A 95 19.76 17.81 -12.92
N ARG A 96 18.59 17.33 -12.53
CA ARG A 96 17.36 18.12 -12.53
C ARG A 96 16.56 17.92 -11.27
N GLU A 97 16.08 19.02 -10.73
CA GLU A 97 15.14 19.05 -9.63
C GLU A 97 13.72 19.19 -10.18
N SER A 98 12.84 18.26 -9.82
CA SER A 98 11.45 18.26 -10.27
C SER A 98 10.50 18.05 -9.10
N ALA A 99 9.27 18.56 -9.26
CA ALA A 99 8.20 18.31 -8.30
C ALA A 99 7.90 16.82 -8.25
N ARG A 100 7.86 16.26 -7.03
CA ARG A 100 7.53 14.85 -6.79
C ARG A 100 6.60 14.71 -5.60
N ALA A 101 5.64 13.83 -5.72
CA ALA A 101 4.76 13.46 -4.63
C ALA A 101 5.18 12.12 -4.03
N ARG A 102 5.16 12.02 -2.72
CA ARG A 102 5.25 10.73 -2.03
C ARG A 102 3.88 10.10 -1.98
N VAL A 103 3.79 8.91 -2.51
CA VAL A 103 2.62 8.05 -2.40
C VAL A 103 2.92 6.97 -1.38
N SER A 104 2.01 6.72 -0.46
CA SER A 104 2.05 5.60 0.47
C SER A 104 0.73 4.85 0.36
N GLY A 105 0.79 3.52 0.35
CA GLY A 105 -0.40 2.69 0.23
C GLY A 105 -0.37 1.47 1.13
N ILE A 106 -1.55 1.02 1.54
CA ILE A 106 -1.78 -0.29 2.14
C ILE A 106 -2.58 -1.14 1.15
N TYR A 107 -2.01 -2.27 0.79
CA TYR A 107 -2.46 -3.12 -0.30
C TYR A 107 -2.81 -4.52 0.21
N ASP A 108 -4.03 -4.97 -0.03
CA ASP A 108 -4.45 -6.36 0.22
C ASP A 108 -3.86 -7.27 -0.86
N VAL A 109 -2.92 -8.12 -0.47
CA VAL A 109 -2.14 -8.92 -1.42
C VAL A 109 -2.91 -10.11 -2.00
N GLU A 110 -3.93 -10.61 -1.30
CA GLU A 110 -4.75 -11.73 -1.76
C GLU A 110 -5.90 -11.28 -2.67
N ASN A 111 -6.50 -10.13 -2.39
CA ASN A 111 -7.60 -9.59 -3.17
C ASN A 111 -7.13 -8.61 -4.26
N GLY A 112 -5.94 -8.04 -4.11
CA GLY A 112 -5.37 -7.12 -5.06
C GLY A 112 -5.92 -5.70 -4.95
N PHE A 113 -6.49 -5.30 -3.81
CA PHE A 113 -7.05 -3.98 -3.59
C PHE A 113 -6.06 -3.03 -2.92
N MET A 114 -6.03 -1.79 -3.34
CA MET A 114 -5.44 -0.69 -2.61
C MET A 114 -6.46 -0.20 -1.57
N ILE A 115 -6.32 -0.66 -0.32
CA ILE A 115 -7.28 -0.36 0.75
C ILE A 115 -7.25 1.12 1.12
N ASP A 116 -6.07 1.69 1.26
CA ASP A 116 -5.87 3.12 1.42
C ASP A 116 -4.65 3.58 0.65
N ALA A 117 -4.69 4.79 0.14
CA ALA A 117 -3.59 5.42 -0.55
C ALA A 117 -3.52 6.91 -0.19
N LEU A 118 -2.32 7.40 0.06
CA LEU A 118 -2.03 8.78 0.40
C LEU A 118 -1.11 9.39 -0.64
N ILE A 119 -1.36 10.64 -1.01
CA ILE A 119 -0.44 11.45 -1.82
C ILE A 119 -0.06 12.69 -1.01
N LYS A 120 1.21 12.83 -0.69
CA LYS A 120 1.75 13.87 0.19
C LYS A 120 3.02 14.48 -0.39
N ASP A 121 3.58 15.47 0.27
CA ASP A 121 4.87 16.01 -0.13
C ASP A 121 6.00 14.98 -0.01
N CYS A 122 7.04 15.09 -0.84
CA CYS A 122 8.09 14.08 -0.91
C CYS A 122 9.00 14.03 0.33
N GLY A 123 8.89 15.00 1.24
CA GLY A 123 9.62 15.05 2.51
C GLY A 123 8.92 14.34 3.67
N GLU A 124 7.66 13.94 3.52
CA GLU A 124 6.94 13.22 4.58
C GLU A 124 7.58 11.87 4.91
N GLY A 125 7.53 11.51 6.19
CA GLY A 125 8.14 10.26 6.68
C GLY A 125 7.30 9.04 6.33
N GLU A 126 7.92 8.00 5.76
CA GLU A 126 7.23 6.78 5.38
C GLU A 126 6.52 6.08 6.53
N LYS A 127 7.09 6.11 7.74
CA LYS A 127 6.49 5.50 8.94
C LYS A 127 5.25 6.23 9.41
N GLU A 128 5.23 7.56 9.32
CA GLU A 128 4.06 8.35 9.69
C GLU A 128 2.93 8.13 8.68
N LEU A 129 3.26 8.09 7.39
CA LEU A 129 2.29 7.74 6.35
C LEU A 129 1.76 6.31 6.50
N ALA A 130 2.61 5.35 6.89
CA ALA A 130 2.16 3.99 7.18
C ALA A 130 1.14 3.93 8.33
N LYS A 131 1.32 4.73 9.39
CA LYS A 131 0.34 4.83 10.47
C LYS A 131 -0.98 5.42 9.98
N GLU A 132 -0.92 6.51 9.19
CA GLU A 132 -2.11 7.12 8.57
C GLU A 132 -2.85 6.12 7.66
N ASN A 133 -2.12 5.34 6.83
CA ASN A 133 -2.72 4.26 6.03
C ASN A 133 -3.41 3.21 6.90
N ILE A 134 -2.79 2.77 8.00
CA ILE A 134 -3.36 1.78 8.92
C ILE A 134 -4.63 2.32 9.58
N GLU A 135 -4.61 3.55 10.08
CA GLU A 135 -5.78 4.20 10.68
C GLU A 135 -6.94 4.32 9.70
N ASN A 136 -6.66 4.67 8.45
CA ASN A 136 -7.66 4.74 7.39
C ASN A 136 -8.19 3.36 7.01
N ALA A 137 -7.31 2.36 6.87
CA ALA A 137 -7.69 0.99 6.56
C ALA A 137 -8.58 0.38 7.67
N GLY A 138 -8.34 0.75 8.94
CA GLY A 138 -9.15 0.31 10.07
C GLY A 138 -10.60 0.77 10.06
N LYS A 139 -10.95 1.71 9.19
CA LYS A 139 -12.35 2.11 8.94
C LYS A 139 -13.07 1.17 7.96
N ILE A 140 -12.29 0.40 7.17
CA ILE A 140 -12.77 -0.48 6.09
C ILE A 140 -12.69 -1.94 6.50
N ILE A 141 -11.60 -2.35 7.16
CA ILE A 141 -11.33 -3.75 7.54
C ILE A 141 -11.00 -3.87 9.04
N ASN A 142 -11.23 -5.05 9.61
CA ASN A 142 -10.84 -5.33 10.98
C ASN A 142 -9.32 -5.54 11.07
N LEU A 143 -8.62 -4.61 11.69
CA LEU A 143 -7.15 -4.64 11.83
C LEU A 143 -6.64 -5.81 12.69
N GLU A 144 -7.39 -6.29 13.68
CA GLU A 144 -6.99 -7.45 14.50
C GLU A 144 -6.94 -8.75 13.66
N SER A 145 -7.70 -8.78 12.55
CA SER A 145 -7.71 -9.87 11.57
C SER A 145 -6.75 -9.61 10.39
N CYS A 146 -5.76 -8.73 10.56
CA CYS A 146 -4.79 -8.41 9.52
C CYS A 146 -3.38 -8.88 9.89
N ILE A 147 -2.62 -9.25 8.87
CA ILE A 147 -1.15 -9.37 8.90
C ILE A 147 -0.60 -8.28 8.00
N ILE A 148 0.19 -7.35 8.54
CA ILE A 148 0.80 -6.29 7.73
C ILE A 148 2.28 -6.58 7.52
N ILE A 149 2.70 -6.57 6.26
CA ILE A 149 4.07 -6.85 5.84
C ILE A 149 4.77 -5.56 5.45
N PHE A 150 5.96 -5.34 6.00
CA PHE A 150 6.76 -4.14 5.78
C PHE A 150 8.15 -4.45 5.27
N ASP A 151 8.70 -3.58 4.42
CA ASP A 151 10.09 -3.65 4.00
C ASP A 151 11.06 -3.13 5.08
N ARG A 152 12.37 -3.28 4.82
CA ARG A 152 13.50 -2.91 5.69
C ARG A 152 13.59 -1.42 6.06
N GLY A 153 12.84 -0.54 5.41
CA GLY A 153 12.76 0.89 5.74
C GLY A 153 11.90 1.21 6.97
N TYR A 154 10.95 0.33 7.28
CA TYR A 154 9.92 0.57 8.29
C TYR A 154 10.27 0.16 9.72
N PRO A 155 11.08 -0.88 10.01
CA PRO A 155 11.27 -1.32 11.38
C PRO A 155 11.70 -0.18 12.31
N GLY A 156 11.06 -0.10 13.46
CA GLY A 156 11.35 0.83 14.52
C GLY A 156 10.54 0.50 15.75
N ILE A 157 11.12 0.74 16.95
CA ILE A 157 10.49 0.37 18.21
C ILE A 157 9.13 1.07 18.41
N ASP A 158 8.98 2.26 17.86
CA ASP A 158 7.76 3.07 17.89
C ASP A 158 6.65 2.49 17.02
N LEU A 159 6.99 2.01 15.81
CA LEU A 159 6.02 1.37 14.93
C LEU A 159 5.65 -0.03 15.43
N ILE A 160 6.62 -0.79 15.93
CA ILE A 160 6.36 -2.09 16.57
C ILE A 160 5.37 -1.89 17.74
N TRP A 161 5.63 -0.93 18.62
CA TRP A 161 4.73 -0.65 19.74
C TRP A 161 3.33 -0.18 19.30
N TYR A 162 3.26 0.63 18.26
CA TYR A 162 2.00 1.06 17.68
C TYR A 162 1.15 -0.13 17.22
N LEU A 163 1.75 -1.07 16.49
CA LEU A 163 1.08 -2.28 16.01
C LEU A 163 0.67 -3.23 17.16
N GLU A 164 1.52 -3.38 18.18
CA GLU A 164 1.21 -4.16 19.37
C GLU A 164 -0.01 -3.59 20.13
N LYS A 165 -0.10 -2.26 20.28
CA LYS A 165 -1.25 -1.61 20.93
C LYS A 165 -2.56 -1.86 20.17
N LEU A 166 -2.50 -1.92 18.85
CA LEU A 166 -3.65 -2.21 17.99
C LEU A 166 -3.90 -3.71 17.80
N LYS A 167 -3.08 -4.59 18.42
CA LYS A 167 -3.11 -6.05 18.27
C LYS A 167 -3.00 -6.52 16.81
N ILE A 168 -2.38 -5.72 15.97
CA ILE A 168 -2.14 -6.04 14.56
C ILE A 168 -0.98 -7.01 14.47
N LYS A 169 -1.12 -8.06 13.66
CA LYS A 169 -0.01 -8.95 13.31
C LYS A 169 0.84 -8.31 12.23
N TYR A 170 2.15 -8.47 12.36
CA TYR A 170 3.09 -7.84 11.42
C TYR A 170 4.28 -8.74 11.08
N ILE A 171 4.88 -8.49 9.92
CA ILE A 171 6.17 -9.03 9.53
C ILE A 171 7.03 -7.89 9.01
N PHE A 172 8.17 -7.65 9.65
CA PHE A 172 9.18 -6.70 9.20
C PHE A 172 10.41 -7.42 8.65
N ARG A 173 10.93 -6.97 7.52
CA ARG A 173 12.30 -7.30 7.10
C ARG A 173 13.26 -6.37 7.81
N LEU A 174 14.33 -6.91 8.39
CA LEU A 174 15.32 -6.14 9.13
C LEU A 174 16.49 -5.73 8.22
N GLN A 175 17.00 -4.51 8.41
CA GLN A 175 18.26 -4.09 7.82
C GLN A 175 19.43 -4.92 8.40
N THR A 176 20.51 -5.07 7.64
CA THR A 176 21.67 -5.90 8.03
C THR A 176 22.21 -5.53 9.42
N LYS A 177 22.42 -4.24 9.67
CA LYS A 177 22.98 -3.72 10.94
C LYS A 177 21.95 -3.49 12.05
N MET A 178 20.67 -3.80 11.81
CA MET A 178 19.63 -3.60 12.82
C MET A 178 19.52 -4.81 13.72
N TYR A 179 19.47 -4.59 15.03
CA TYR A 179 19.34 -5.63 16.06
C TYR A 179 20.47 -6.71 16.00
N GLU A 180 21.72 -6.31 15.68
CA GLU A 180 22.85 -7.24 15.54
C GLU A 180 23.11 -8.07 16.81
N LYS A 181 22.96 -7.47 17.99
CA LYS A 181 23.14 -8.20 19.26
C LYS A 181 22.13 -9.32 19.40
N GLU A 182 20.89 -9.04 19.09
CA GLU A 182 19.80 -9.99 19.15
C GLU A 182 19.97 -11.08 18.06
N LYS A 183 20.31 -10.71 16.83
CA LYS A 183 20.62 -11.66 15.74
C LYS A 183 21.75 -12.61 16.12
N ASN A 184 22.83 -12.09 16.72
CA ASN A 184 24.00 -12.88 17.10
C ASN A 184 23.74 -13.75 18.34
N SER A 185 22.72 -13.44 19.14
CA SER A 185 22.34 -14.22 20.32
C SER A 185 21.37 -15.36 20.02
N MET A 186 20.81 -15.40 18.81
CA MET A 186 19.89 -16.46 18.39
C MET A 186 20.55 -17.84 18.46
N LYS A 187 19.85 -18.77 19.10
CA LYS A 187 20.26 -20.19 19.23
C LYS A 187 19.68 -21.08 18.13
N SER A 188 18.60 -20.63 17.53
CA SER A 188 17.91 -21.32 16.43
C SER A 188 17.62 -20.34 15.29
N ASN A 189 17.16 -20.86 14.15
CA ASN A 189 16.78 -20.02 13.02
C ASN A 189 15.44 -19.31 13.23
N ASP A 190 14.68 -19.66 14.25
CA ASP A 190 13.38 -19.07 14.57
C ASP A 190 13.18 -19.16 16.08
N GLU A 191 13.05 -18.01 16.74
CA GLU A 191 12.82 -17.97 18.18
C GLU A 191 12.24 -16.64 18.68
N TRP A 192 11.61 -16.70 19.85
CA TRP A 192 11.14 -15.52 20.55
C TRP A 192 12.30 -14.85 21.30
N ILE A 193 12.47 -13.57 21.08
CA ILE A 193 13.51 -12.74 21.70
C ILE A 193 12.91 -11.54 22.40
N GLU A 194 13.67 -10.93 23.31
CA GLU A 194 13.33 -9.67 23.96
C GLU A 194 14.14 -8.53 23.36
N LEU A 195 13.45 -7.59 22.71
CA LEU A 195 14.06 -6.34 22.27
C LEU A 195 14.16 -5.36 23.45
N ASN A 196 15.38 -5.01 23.85
CA ASN A 196 15.59 -4.00 24.85
C ASN A 196 15.15 -2.61 24.35
N VAL A 197 14.30 -1.92 25.12
CA VAL A 197 13.78 -0.59 24.82
C VAL A 197 14.61 0.46 25.58
N ALA A 198 15.86 0.65 25.17
CA ALA A 198 16.77 1.61 25.81
C ALA A 198 17.71 2.26 24.79
N GLY A 199 18.47 3.24 25.23
CA GLY A 199 19.53 3.89 24.46
C GLY A 199 19.04 4.55 23.18
N ASP A 200 19.71 4.26 22.07
CA ASP A 200 19.45 4.86 20.77
C ASP A 200 18.06 4.53 20.20
N ARG A 201 17.53 3.37 20.53
CA ARG A 201 16.19 2.96 20.11
C ARG A 201 15.14 3.93 20.65
N LEU A 202 15.23 4.22 21.95
CA LEU A 202 14.30 5.13 22.63
C LEU A 202 14.56 6.61 22.26
N ARG A 203 15.81 7.00 21.94
CA ARG A 203 16.14 8.36 21.49
C ARG A 203 15.46 8.72 20.17
N LYS A 204 15.31 7.76 19.26
CA LYS A 204 14.67 7.94 17.95
C LYS A 204 13.16 8.11 18.01
N VAL A 205 12.52 7.78 19.13
CA VAL A 205 11.07 7.95 19.32
C VAL A 205 10.76 9.42 19.56
N LYS A 206 10.04 10.04 18.61
CA LYS A 206 9.71 11.48 18.65
C LYS A 206 8.54 11.81 19.59
N ASN A 207 7.49 10.97 19.57
CA ASN A 207 6.30 11.16 20.41
C ASN A 207 6.64 10.90 21.88
N LYS A 208 6.41 11.91 22.75
CA LYS A 208 6.75 11.85 24.18
C LYS A 208 5.93 10.80 24.94
N GLU A 209 4.66 10.63 24.63
CA GLU A 209 3.77 9.67 25.29
C GLU A 209 4.21 8.24 24.96
N VAL A 210 4.38 7.93 23.66
CA VAL A 210 4.90 6.64 23.18
C VAL A 210 6.26 6.35 23.81
N LYS A 211 7.12 7.36 23.92
CA LYS A 211 8.44 7.22 24.56
C LYS A 211 8.35 6.85 26.02
N ASN A 212 7.41 7.44 26.77
CA ASN A 212 7.19 7.13 28.19
C ASN A 212 6.60 5.72 28.36
N GLU A 213 5.62 5.34 27.54
CA GLU A 213 5.04 3.99 27.52
C GLU A 213 6.13 2.92 27.28
N LEU A 214 6.94 3.13 26.25
CA LEU A 214 8.05 2.24 25.89
C LEU A 214 9.09 2.15 27.01
N LYS A 215 9.43 3.28 27.64
CA LYS A 215 10.36 3.32 28.78
C LYS A 215 9.85 2.51 29.97
N ALA A 216 8.56 2.57 30.25
CA ALA A 216 7.92 1.77 31.31
C ALA A 216 7.91 0.27 30.97
N LYS A 217 7.76 -0.07 29.67
CA LYS A 217 7.71 -1.45 29.19
C LYS A 217 9.05 -2.17 29.29
N LYS A 218 10.19 -1.47 29.16
CA LYS A 218 11.58 -1.95 29.21
C LYS A 218 11.99 -2.90 28.09
N THR A 219 11.18 -3.91 27.78
CA THR A 219 11.41 -4.89 26.70
C THR A 219 10.15 -5.12 25.89
N LEU A 220 10.30 -5.49 24.63
CA LEU A 220 9.23 -6.00 23.77
C LEU A 220 9.59 -7.43 23.34
N LYS A 221 8.66 -8.37 23.58
CA LYS A 221 8.81 -9.76 23.16
C LYS A 221 8.37 -9.86 21.70
N VAL A 222 9.25 -10.32 20.84
CA VAL A 222 9.02 -10.49 19.40
C VAL A 222 9.61 -11.82 18.94
N ARG A 223 9.12 -12.36 17.84
CA ARG A 223 9.69 -13.54 17.18
C ARG A 223 10.61 -13.07 16.06
N MET A 224 11.80 -13.65 16.01
CA MET A 224 12.80 -13.37 14.97
C MET A 224 13.08 -14.66 14.18
N SER A 225 12.91 -14.59 12.85
CA SER A 225 13.17 -15.69 11.93
C SER A 225 14.30 -15.36 11.00
N LYS A 226 15.30 -16.26 10.92
CA LYS A 226 16.39 -16.22 9.95
C LYS A 226 15.97 -17.01 8.72
N VAL A 227 15.86 -16.36 7.59
CA VAL A 227 15.47 -16.98 6.32
C VAL A 227 16.61 -16.92 5.33
N VAL A 228 16.81 -18.01 4.59
CA VAL A 228 17.83 -18.08 3.52
C VAL A 228 17.12 -17.90 2.18
N LEU A 229 17.59 -16.92 1.42
CA LEU A 229 17.11 -16.67 0.06
C LEU A 229 17.66 -17.72 -0.91
N ASP A 230 17.04 -17.81 -2.08
CA ASP A 230 17.53 -18.72 -3.15
C ASP A 230 18.92 -18.33 -3.67
N THR A 231 19.32 -17.07 -3.45
CA THR A 231 20.67 -16.54 -3.71
C THR A 231 21.71 -16.97 -2.68
N GLY A 232 21.30 -17.59 -1.57
CA GLY A 232 22.14 -17.89 -0.42
C GLY A 232 22.28 -16.74 0.59
N GLU A 233 21.73 -15.58 0.32
CA GLU A 233 21.72 -14.46 1.25
C GLU A 233 20.82 -14.74 2.46
N ILE A 234 21.24 -14.25 3.63
CA ILE A 234 20.50 -14.40 4.88
C ILE A 234 19.73 -13.12 5.15
N GLU A 235 18.43 -13.26 5.35
CA GLU A 235 17.56 -12.20 5.83
C GLU A 235 16.97 -12.52 7.20
N TYR A 236 16.67 -11.48 7.94
CA TYR A 236 16.01 -11.61 9.24
C TYR A 236 14.65 -10.94 9.18
N LEU A 237 13.63 -11.69 9.58
CA LEU A 237 12.26 -11.22 9.72
C LEU A 237 11.91 -11.09 11.19
N LEU A 238 11.16 -10.06 11.54
CA LEU A 238 10.72 -9.78 12.91
C LEU A 238 9.20 -9.68 12.91
N THR A 239 8.56 -10.41 13.84
CA THR A 239 7.10 -10.54 13.87
C THR A 239 6.58 -10.74 15.31
N ASN A 240 5.26 -10.57 15.50
CA ASN A 240 4.53 -11.01 16.70
C ASN A 240 3.62 -12.21 16.41
N ILE A 241 3.74 -12.82 15.25
CA ILE A 241 2.91 -13.97 14.85
C ILE A 241 3.46 -15.25 15.48
N THR A 242 2.59 -16.02 16.10
CA THR A 242 2.94 -17.30 16.71
C THR A 242 3.11 -18.43 15.68
N GLU A 243 3.79 -19.49 16.05
CA GLU A 243 4.17 -20.60 15.16
C GLU A 243 2.96 -21.41 14.71
N ASP A 244 1.87 -21.43 15.51
CA ASP A 244 0.61 -22.06 15.16
C ASP A 244 -0.13 -21.36 14.02
N ILE A 245 0.08 -20.05 13.86
CA ILE A 245 -0.48 -19.26 12.75
C ILE A 245 0.42 -19.34 11.52
N ILE A 246 1.73 -19.02 11.68
CA ILE A 246 2.72 -19.12 10.61
C ILE A 246 3.91 -19.94 11.10
N ALA A 247 4.04 -21.16 10.59
CA ALA A 247 5.17 -22.01 10.89
C ALA A 247 6.49 -21.41 10.38
N PRO A 248 7.66 -21.73 10.98
CA PRO A 248 8.95 -21.19 10.57
C PRO A 248 9.24 -21.37 9.07
N GLU A 249 8.84 -22.49 8.50
CA GLU A 249 9.03 -22.83 7.09
C GLU A 249 8.21 -21.97 6.14
N GLU A 250 7.06 -21.46 6.61
CA GLU A 250 6.14 -20.62 5.83
C GLU A 250 6.51 -19.13 5.90
N MET A 251 7.39 -18.72 6.82
CA MET A 251 7.72 -17.32 7.09
C MET A 251 8.28 -16.62 5.84
N LYS A 252 9.19 -17.29 5.13
CA LYS A 252 9.77 -16.80 3.87
C LYS A 252 8.70 -16.53 2.83
N GLU A 253 7.85 -17.52 2.54
CA GLU A 253 6.79 -17.39 1.53
C GLU A 253 5.77 -16.31 1.91
N THR A 254 5.39 -16.26 3.19
CA THR A 254 4.46 -15.23 3.68
C THR A 254 5.03 -13.83 3.51
N TYR A 255 6.30 -13.62 3.84
CA TYR A 255 6.95 -12.32 3.64
C TYR A 255 7.02 -11.94 2.15
N PHE A 256 7.30 -12.88 1.25
CA PHE A 256 7.39 -12.60 -0.18
C PHE A 256 6.06 -12.16 -0.82
N LYS A 257 4.93 -12.37 -0.18
CA LYS A 257 3.66 -11.78 -0.63
C LYS A 257 3.71 -10.26 -0.69
N ARG A 258 4.63 -9.61 0.02
CA ARG A 258 4.87 -8.16 -0.05
C ARG A 258 5.07 -7.64 -1.48
N TRP A 259 5.72 -8.42 -2.34
CA TRP A 259 5.97 -8.03 -3.73
C TRP A 259 4.70 -7.69 -4.53
N GLN A 260 3.54 -8.12 -4.07
CA GLN A 260 2.28 -7.80 -4.73
C GLN A 260 1.97 -6.29 -4.72
N ILE A 261 2.42 -5.53 -3.70
CA ILE A 261 2.23 -4.07 -3.71
C ILE A 261 3.08 -3.40 -4.79
N GLU A 262 4.29 -3.91 -5.06
CA GLU A 262 5.13 -3.40 -6.14
C GLU A 262 4.48 -3.64 -7.51
N ILE A 263 3.83 -4.81 -7.69
CA ILE A 263 3.01 -5.10 -8.88
C ILE A 263 1.80 -4.15 -8.94
N GLY A 264 1.17 -3.84 -7.81
CA GLY A 264 0.09 -2.86 -7.72
C GLY A 264 0.54 -1.47 -8.19
N TYR A 265 1.68 -1.00 -7.72
CA TYR A 265 2.27 0.27 -8.19
C TYR A 265 2.67 0.25 -9.66
N ASP A 266 3.20 -0.88 -10.16
CA ASP A 266 3.52 -1.04 -11.58
C ASP A 266 2.26 -0.90 -12.45
N ILE A 267 1.15 -1.52 -12.04
CA ILE A 267 -0.13 -1.37 -12.74
C ILE A 267 -0.60 0.10 -12.72
N LEU A 268 -0.54 0.77 -11.57
CA LEU A 268 -0.92 2.18 -11.44
C LEU A 268 -0.06 3.08 -12.33
N LYS A 269 1.26 2.92 -12.31
CA LYS A 269 2.19 3.76 -13.07
C LYS A 269 2.18 3.45 -14.57
N ASN A 270 2.35 2.20 -14.93
CA ASN A 270 2.68 1.80 -16.29
C ASN A 270 1.46 1.38 -17.11
N LYS A 271 0.40 0.86 -16.47
CA LYS A 271 -0.82 0.45 -17.19
C LYS A 271 -1.93 1.47 -17.11
N LEU A 272 -2.17 2.04 -15.94
CA LEU A 272 -3.15 3.11 -15.76
C LEU A 272 -2.57 4.51 -16.01
N HIS A 273 -1.25 4.60 -16.25
CA HIS A 273 -0.54 5.84 -16.54
C HIS A 273 -0.81 6.95 -15.52
N LEU A 274 -0.84 6.61 -14.23
CA LEU A 274 -1.21 7.53 -13.16
C LEU A 274 -0.33 8.80 -13.14
N GLU A 275 0.94 8.71 -13.56
CA GLU A 275 1.85 9.87 -13.64
C GLU A 275 1.53 10.82 -14.80
N ASN A 276 0.62 10.47 -15.70
CA ASN A 276 0.12 11.36 -16.76
C ASN A 276 -1.04 12.23 -16.23
N PHE A 277 -0.76 13.01 -15.20
CA PHE A 277 -1.75 13.90 -14.60
C PHE A 277 -2.30 14.90 -15.62
N THR A 278 -3.63 15.05 -15.63
CA THR A 278 -4.32 15.98 -16.55
C THR A 278 -4.35 17.42 -16.03
N GLY A 279 -4.17 17.59 -14.72
CA GLY A 279 -4.15 18.87 -14.02
C GLY A 279 -2.76 19.34 -13.66
N ARG A 280 -2.67 20.61 -13.23
CA ARG A 280 -1.41 21.27 -12.83
C ARG A 280 -1.50 22.00 -11.50
N THR A 281 -2.57 21.78 -10.73
CA THR A 281 -2.80 22.31 -9.38
C THR A 281 -2.92 21.15 -8.40
N LYS A 282 -2.70 21.39 -7.12
CA LYS A 282 -2.83 20.38 -6.06
C LYS A 282 -4.18 19.66 -6.13
N ILE A 283 -5.27 20.42 -6.20
CA ILE A 283 -6.64 19.86 -6.27
C ILE A 283 -6.78 18.87 -7.44
N THR A 284 -6.27 19.24 -8.61
CA THR A 284 -6.42 18.39 -9.80
C THR A 284 -5.50 17.17 -9.79
N ILE A 285 -4.33 17.26 -9.18
CA ILE A 285 -3.44 16.11 -8.94
C ILE A 285 -4.11 15.10 -8.00
N GLU A 286 -4.65 15.57 -6.88
CA GLU A 286 -5.35 14.72 -5.92
C GLU A 286 -6.61 14.08 -6.52
N GLN A 287 -7.36 14.82 -7.33
CA GLN A 287 -8.53 14.28 -8.06
C GLN A 287 -8.11 13.14 -9.01
N ASP A 288 -7.08 13.37 -9.84
CA ASP A 288 -6.59 12.33 -10.76
C ASP A 288 -6.09 11.12 -9.99
N PHE A 289 -5.36 11.33 -8.92
CA PHE A 289 -4.80 10.27 -8.08
C PHE A 289 -5.91 9.39 -7.50
N TYR A 290 -6.86 9.95 -6.76
CA TYR A 290 -7.90 9.17 -6.09
C TYR A 290 -8.92 8.56 -7.07
N ALA A 291 -9.21 9.23 -8.19
CA ALA A 291 -10.01 8.63 -9.26
C ALA A 291 -9.34 7.39 -9.86
N GLN A 292 -8.02 7.41 -10.00
CA GLN A 292 -7.25 6.25 -10.48
C GLN A 292 -7.17 5.12 -9.44
N ILE A 293 -7.08 5.44 -8.14
CA ILE A 293 -7.18 4.42 -7.07
C ILE A 293 -8.54 3.71 -7.13
N TYR A 294 -9.64 4.46 -7.29
CA TYR A 294 -10.97 3.87 -7.51
C TYR A 294 -10.99 2.96 -8.73
N THR A 295 -10.54 3.47 -9.88
CA THR A 295 -10.47 2.71 -11.12
C THR A 295 -9.65 1.43 -10.98
N PHE A 296 -8.51 1.52 -10.30
CA PHE A 296 -7.65 0.38 -10.01
C PHE A 296 -8.40 -0.72 -9.23
N ASN A 297 -9.10 -0.34 -8.15
CA ASN A 297 -9.84 -1.28 -7.32
C ASN A 297 -10.97 -1.96 -8.10
N VAL A 298 -11.73 -1.20 -8.88
CA VAL A 298 -12.80 -1.75 -9.76
C VAL A 298 -12.22 -2.75 -10.78
N LEU A 299 -11.09 -2.43 -11.40
CA LEU A 299 -10.43 -3.33 -12.34
C LEU A 299 -9.92 -4.63 -11.67
N GLN A 300 -9.42 -4.55 -10.45
CA GLN A 300 -9.01 -5.74 -9.71
C GLN A 300 -10.22 -6.61 -9.34
N ASP A 301 -11.33 -6.03 -8.98
CA ASP A 301 -12.56 -6.78 -8.70
C ASP A 301 -13.11 -7.48 -9.95
N ILE A 302 -13.21 -6.77 -11.08
CA ILE A 302 -13.59 -7.36 -12.38
C ILE A 302 -12.65 -8.53 -12.72
N LYS A 303 -11.34 -8.37 -12.54
CA LYS A 303 -10.34 -9.43 -12.75
C LYS A 303 -10.57 -10.62 -11.83
N ASN A 304 -10.83 -10.38 -10.54
CA ASN A 304 -11.07 -11.42 -9.55
C ASN A 304 -12.33 -12.22 -9.91
N THR A 305 -13.43 -11.54 -10.19
CA THR A 305 -14.71 -12.14 -10.58
C THR A 305 -14.59 -12.97 -11.84
N ASN A 306 -13.94 -12.46 -12.89
CA ASN A 306 -13.72 -13.21 -14.12
C ASN A 306 -12.76 -14.39 -13.93
N THR A 307 -11.74 -14.25 -13.05
CA THR A 307 -10.83 -15.35 -12.74
C THR A 307 -11.59 -16.49 -12.06
N ARG A 308 -12.48 -16.21 -11.10
CA ARG A 308 -13.34 -17.21 -10.44
C ARG A 308 -14.22 -17.92 -11.46
N ARG A 309 -14.93 -17.20 -12.29
CA ARG A 309 -15.79 -17.77 -13.36
C ARG A 309 -15.03 -18.72 -14.32
N ILE A 310 -13.80 -18.35 -14.67
CA ILE A 310 -12.94 -19.20 -15.50
C ILE A 310 -12.51 -20.45 -14.73
N GLN A 311 -12.08 -20.31 -13.47
CA GLN A 311 -11.65 -21.44 -12.66
C GLN A 311 -12.79 -22.43 -12.40
N GLU A 312 -14.02 -21.98 -12.18
CA GLU A 312 -15.20 -22.82 -12.04
C GLU A 312 -15.48 -23.63 -13.32
N LYS A 313 -15.40 -22.97 -14.50
CA LYS A 313 -15.54 -23.65 -15.79
C LYS A 313 -14.42 -24.67 -16.01
N GLN A 314 -13.21 -24.40 -15.54
CA GLN A 314 -12.07 -25.32 -15.66
C GLN A 314 -12.19 -26.54 -14.75
N LYS A 315 -12.65 -26.34 -13.49
CA LYS A 315 -12.94 -27.48 -12.58
C LYS A 315 -13.90 -28.47 -13.24
N LYS A 316 -14.94 -27.97 -13.92
CA LYS A 316 -15.90 -28.82 -14.65
C LYS A 316 -15.26 -29.58 -15.83
N LYS A 317 -14.17 -29.06 -16.40
CA LYS A 317 -13.47 -29.65 -17.57
C LYS A 317 -12.20 -30.42 -17.20
N ASN A 318 -11.86 -30.52 -15.92
CA ASN A 318 -10.67 -31.22 -15.38
C ASN A 318 -9.34 -30.82 -16.08
N LEU A 319 -9.14 -29.53 -16.33
CA LEU A 319 -7.97 -29.01 -17.03
C LEU A 319 -6.73 -28.96 -16.12
N LYS A 320 -5.57 -29.34 -16.68
CA LYS A 320 -4.27 -29.43 -15.96
C LYS A 320 -3.74 -28.09 -15.46
N TYR A 321 -4.04 -26.98 -16.14
CA TYR A 321 -3.51 -25.65 -15.83
C TYR A 321 -4.59 -24.70 -15.32
N LYS A 322 -4.26 -23.94 -14.27
CA LYS A 322 -5.13 -22.86 -13.77
C LYS A 322 -4.91 -21.60 -14.59
N TYR A 323 -5.95 -21.09 -15.22
CA TYR A 323 -5.90 -19.82 -15.93
C TYR A 323 -6.26 -18.66 -15.01
N LYS A 324 -5.60 -17.53 -15.20
CA LYS A 324 -5.89 -16.25 -14.54
C LYS A 324 -6.10 -15.18 -15.60
N VAL A 325 -7.03 -14.27 -15.32
CA VAL A 325 -7.22 -13.08 -16.17
C VAL A 325 -6.05 -12.13 -15.97
N LYS A 326 -5.48 -11.61 -17.07
CA LYS A 326 -4.50 -10.52 -17.04
C LYS A 326 -5.20 -9.21 -17.33
N ILE A 327 -4.80 -8.14 -16.64
CA ILE A 327 -5.22 -6.79 -16.98
C ILE A 327 -4.33 -6.34 -18.16
N ASN A 328 -4.93 -6.25 -19.34
CA ASN A 328 -4.35 -5.63 -20.53
C ASN A 328 -5.19 -4.38 -20.81
N ILE A 329 -4.60 -3.22 -20.64
CA ILE A 329 -5.20 -1.90 -20.89
C ILE A 329 -4.46 -1.27 -22.06
#